data_7c5041a5af05ded2352fd7d044d35426
#
_entry.id   7c5041a5af05ded2352fd7d044d35426
#
_cell.length_a   1.000
_cell.length_b   1.000
_cell.length_c   1.000
_cell.angle_alpha   90.00
_cell.angle_beta   90.00
_cell.angle_gamma   90.00
#
_symmetry.space_group_name_H-M   'P 1'
#
loop_
_entity.id
_entity.type
_entity.pdbx_description
1 polymer ?
#
loop_
_entity_poly.entity_id
_entity_poly.type
_entity_poly.pdbx_seq_one_letter_code
_entity_poly.pdbx_strand_id
1 'polypeptide(L)' 'MTALGQKKSISTKEDFIKSIDAMFLKLELAYHYQFYKVFGTDEKLKEGKKLWAITLKNESPQTILAAVEKVIASQSF' A
#
# COMPACT_ATOMS: atom_id res chain seq x y z
N MET A 1 1.78 -5.13 29.54
CA MET A 1 1.66 -5.04 29.14
C MET A 1 1.81 -4.96 28.32
N THR A 2 1.84 -5.29 28.45
CA THR A 2 1.84 -5.28 27.82
C THR A 2 1.86 -5.15 26.85
N ALA A 3 1.86 -5.52 27.10
CA ALA A 3 1.74 -5.47 26.27
C ALA A 3 1.91 -5.07 25.40
N LEU A 4 2.02 -5.27 25.62
CA LEU A 4 2.00 -4.84 24.85
C LEU A 4 2.54 -4.67 23.95
N GLY A 5 2.78 -4.91 24.13
CA GLY A 5 3.19 -4.91 23.45
C GLY A 5 3.52 -5.02 22.55
N GLN A 6 3.52 -5.47 22.56
CA GLN A 6 3.61 -5.68 21.87
C GLN A 6 3.67 -5.49 20.91
N LYS A 7 3.57 -5.61 20.99
CA LYS A 7 3.35 -5.45 20.11
C LYS A 7 3.72 -4.88 19.26
N LYS A 8 4.04 -4.98 19.41
CA LYS A 8 4.38 -4.58 18.74
C LYS A 8 4.84 -4.25 17.84
N SER A 9 4.20 -3.82 18.36
CA SER A 9 5.07 -3.48 17.60
C SER A 9 5.63 -4.00 16.45
N ILE A 10 5.51 -4.67 16.47
CA ILE A 10 6.08 -5.42 15.37
C ILE A 10 5.15 -5.31 14.20
N SER A 11 5.69 -4.88 13.09
CA SER A 11 4.93 -4.89 11.86
C SER A 11 4.76 -6.34 11.45
N THR A 12 3.57 -6.82 11.56
CA THR A 12 3.25 -8.17 11.15
C THR A 12 3.08 -8.23 9.64
N LYS A 13 3.05 -9.45 9.13
CA LYS A 13 2.72 -9.67 7.74
C LYS A 13 1.36 -9.07 7.41
N GLU A 14 0.44 -9.16 8.35
CA GLU A 14 -0.90 -8.61 8.21
C GLU A 14 -0.87 -7.09 8.06
N ASP A 15 -0.05 -6.42 8.88
CA ASP A 15 0.09 -4.97 8.79
C ASP A 15 0.70 -4.57 7.45
N PHE A 16 1.66 -5.33 6.99
CA PHE A 16 2.28 -5.08 5.69
C PHE A 16 1.23 -5.19 4.58
N ILE A 17 0.43 -6.25 4.59
CA ILE A 17 -0.60 -6.45 3.57
C ILE A 17 -1.60 -5.30 3.61
N LYS A 18 -2.00 -4.87 4.81
CA LYS A 18 -2.91 -3.75 4.95
C LYS A 18 -2.33 -2.46 4.38
N SER A 19 -1.02 -2.26 4.52
CA SER A 19 -0.39 -1.07 3.97
C SER A 19 -0.38 -1.10 2.44
N ILE A 20 -0.19 -2.28 1.85
CA ILE A 20 -0.26 -2.42 0.40
C ILE A 20 -1.69 -2.13 -0.09
N ASP A 21 -2.68 -2.69 0.60
CA ASP A 21 -4.09 -2.43 0.24
C ASP A 21 -4.42 -0.95 0.35
N ALA A 22 -3.94 -0.30 1.41
CA ALA A 22 -4.18 1.13 1.62
C ALA A 22 -3.49 1.96 0.54
N MET A 23 -2.28 1.56 0.15
CA MET A 23 -1.55 2.24 -0.92
C MET A 23 -2.36 2.19 -2.21
N PHE A 24 -2.87 1.01 -2.56
CA PHE A 24 -3.66 0.86 -3.79
C PHE A 24 -4.95 1.65 -3.73
N LEU A 25 -5.61 1.67 -2.57
CA LEU A 25 -6.82 2.45 -2.41
C LEU A 25 -6.55 3.94 -2.60
N LYS A 26 -5.47 4.44 -2.01
CA LYS A 26 -5.11 5.86 -2.16
C LYS A 26 -4.80 6.19 -3.61
N LEU A 27 -4.10 5.30 -4.31
CA LEU A 27 -3.80 5.50 -5.72
C LEU A 27 -5.08 5.47 -6.56
N GLU A 28 -6.00 4.59 -6.22
CA GLU A 28 -7.29 4.53 -6.93
C GLU A 28 -8.06 5.83 -6.77
N LEU A 29 -8.10 6.36 -5.56
CA LEU A 29 -8.83 7.59 -5.28
C LEU A 29 -8.17 8.80 -5.93
N ALA A 30 -6.84 8.81 -6.00
CA ALA A 30 -6.11 9.94 -6.56
C ALA A 30 -6.01 9.89 -8.08
N TYR A 31 -5.92 8.70 -8.63
CA TYR A 31 -5.69 8.52 -10.08
C TYR A 31 -6.75 7.60 -10.68
N HIS A 32 -7.97 7.82 -10.31
CA HIS A 32 -9.11 6.95 -10.65
C HIS A 32 -9.07 6.42 -12.08
N TYR A 33 -8.96 7.31 -13.05
CA TYR A 33 -9.01 6.93 -14.45
C TYR A 33 -7.80 6.08 -14.85
N GLN A 34 -6.60 6.55 -14.55
CA GLN A 34 -5.38 5.84 -14.89
C GLN A 34 -5.29 4.51 -14.15
N PHE A 35 -5.76 4.50 -12.91
CA PHE A 35 -5.76 3.29 -12.10
C PHE A 35 -6.56 2.19 -12.79
N TYR A 36 -7.75 2.53 -13.26
CA TYR A 36 -8.60 1.53 -13.90
C TYR A 36 -8.09 1.09 -15.26
N LYS A 37 -7.31 1.92 -15.92
CA LYS A 37 -6.67 1.50 -17.16
C LYS A 37 -5.65 0.40 -16.91
N VAL A 38 -4.97 0.45 -15.78
CA VAL A 38 -3.91 -0.51 -15.46
C VAL A 38 -4.47 -1.70 -14.69
N PHE A 39 -5.34 -1.44 -13.70
CA PHE A 39 -5.84 -2.47 -12.79
C PHE A 39 -7.35 -2.64 -12.90
N GLY A 40 -7.88 -2.61 -14.11
CA GLY A 40 -9.32 -2.59 -14.32
C GLY A 40 -10.03 -3.91 -14.06
N THR A 41 -9.30 -5.00 -13.86
CA THR A 41 -9.90 -6.29 -13.53
C THR A 41 -9.39 -6.73 -12.17
N ASP A 42 -10.18 -7.56 -11.50
CA ASP A 42 -9.79 -8.12 -10.20
C ASP A 42 -8.46 -8.86 -10.32
N GLU A 43 -8.28 -9.55 -11.43
CA GLU A 43 -7.08 -10.32 -11.68
C GLU A 43 -5.85 -9.43 -11.77
N LYS A 44 -5.94 -8.35 -12.53
CA LYS A 44 -4.84 -7.41 -12.68
C LYS A 44 -4.53 -6.70 -11.38
N LEU A 45 -5.57 -6.35 -10.64
CA LEU A 45 -5.40 -5.71 -9.33
C LEU A 45 -4.66 -6.63 -8.38
N LYS A 46 -5.07 -7.89 -8.33
CA LYS A 46 -4.45 -8.88 -7.48
C LYS A 46 -2.98 -9.08 -7.82
N GLU A 47 -2.68 -9.20 -9.12
CA GLU A 47 -1.30 -9.37 -9.56
C GLU A 47 -0.46 -8.14 -9.28
N GLY A 48 -1.05 -6.97 -9.45
CA GLY A 48 -0.36 -5.72 -9.14
C GLY A 48 -0.01 -5.62 -7.67
N LYS A 49 -0.94 -5.96 -6.80
CA LYS A 49 -0.69 -5.95 -5.36
C LYS A 49 0.41 -6.94 -4.99
N LYS A 50 0.39 -8.12 -5.61
CA LYS A 50 1.40 -9.14 -5.36
C LYS A 50 2.78 -8.65 -5.77
N LEU A 51 2.88 -8.05 -6.95
CA LEU A 51 4.15 -7.52 -7.44
C LEU A 51 4.69 -6.44 -6.51
N TRP A 52 3.83 -5.51 -6.11
CA TRP A 52 4.26 -4.43 -5.24
C TRP A 52 4.62 -4.94 -3.85
N ALA A 53 3.91 -5.96 -3.36
CA ALA A 53 4.25 -6.56 -2.07
C ALA A 53 5.65 -7.17 -2.11
N ILE A 54 5.98 -7.84 -3.21
CA ILE A 54 7.33 -8.42 -3.36
C ILE A 54 8.37 -7.30 -3.44
N THR A 55 8.09 -6.27 -4.21
CA THR A 55 9.00 -5.16 -4.40
C THR A 55 9.28 -4.42 -3.09
N LEU A 56 8.26 -4.26 -2.26
CA LEU A 56 8.34 -3.47 -1.04
C LEU A 56 8.46 -4.30 0.21
N LYS A 57 8.79 -5.57 0.08
CA LYS A 57 8.74 -6.51 1.21
C LYS A 57 9.60 -6.12 2.40
N ASN A 58 10.64 -5.33 2.16
CA ASN A 58 11.56 -4.91 3.23
C ASN A 58 11.24 -3.53 3.80
N GLU A 59 10.17 -2.90 3.31
CA GLU A 59 9.79 -1.58 3.79
C GLU A 59 8.76 -1.70 4.90
N SER A 60 8.79 -0.76 5.84
CA SER A 60 7.79 -0.74 6.90
C SER A 60 6.47 -0.22 6.35
N PRO A 61 5.33 -0.59 6.96
CA PRO A 61 4.04 -0.05 6.55
C PRO A 61 4.00 1.47 6.57
N GLN A 62 4.63 2.08 7.57
CA GLN A 62 4.67 3.54 7.66
C GLN A 62 5.42 4.16 6.49
N THR A 63 6.52 3.55 6.10
CA THR A 63 7.31 4.03 4.96
C THR A 63 6.52 3.93 3.67
N ILE A 64 5.80 2.82 3.48
CA ILE A 64 4.99 2.60 2.29
C ILE A 64 3.91 3.69 2.18
N LEU A 65 3.18 3.92 3.26
CA LEU A 65 2.11 4.90 3.26
C LEU A 65 2.63 6.32 3.12
N ALA A 66 3.75 6.63 3.75
CA ALA A 66 4.35 7.95 3.64
C ALA A 66 4.80 8.21 2.19
N ALA A 67 5.35 7.19 1.54
CA ALA A 67 5.82 7.34 0.17
C ALA A 67 4.66 7.60 -0.79
N VAL A 68 3.56 6.87 -0.64
CA VAL A 68 2.43 7.07 -1.54
C VAL A 68 1.78 8.44 -1.30
N GLU A 69 1.71 8.89 -0.05
CA GLU A 69 1.19 10.22 0.25
C GLU A 69 2.03 11.29 -0.40
N LYS A 70 3.35 11.11 -0.34
CA LYS A 70 4.27 12.07 -0.93
C LYS A 70 4.13 12.13 -2.45
N VAL A 71 3.99 10.98 -3.09
CA VAL A 71 3.79 10.93 -4.53
C VAL A 71 2.51 11.65 -4.92
N ILE A 72 1.42 11.37 -4.22
CA ILE A 72 0.14 12.00 -4.52
C ILE A 72 0.23 13.52 -4.32
N ALA A 73 0.87 13.95 -3.23
CA ALA A 73 0.99 15.36 -2.93
C ALA A 73 1.85 16.11 -3.95
N SER A 74 2.82 15.43 -4.54
CA SER A 74 3.73 16.07 -5.49
C SER A 74 3.19 16.12 -6.91
N GLN A 75 2.10 15.37 -7.19
CA GLN A 75 1.50 15.37 -8.51
C GLN A 75 0.48 16.49 -8.63
N SER A 76 0.46 17.08 -9.80
CA SER A 76 -0.51 18.11 -10.12
C SER A 76 -1.62 17.49 -10.95
N PHE A 77 -2.84 17.76 -10.58
CA PHE A 77 -3.98 17.22 -11.33
C PHE A 77 -4.69 18.31 -12.06
#